data_b7bab5799c0a35fd248ee9ece6e4edc9
#
_entry.id   b7bab5799c0a35fd248ee9ece6e4edc9
#
_cell.length_a   1.000
_cell.length_b   1.000
_cell.length_c   1.000
_cell.angle_alpha   90.00
_cell.angle_beta   90.00
_cell.angle_gamma   90.00
#
_symmetry.space_group_name_H-M   'P 1'
#
loop_
_entity.id
_entity.type
_entity.pdbx_description
1 polymer ?
#
loop_
_entity_poly.entity_id
_entity_poly.type
_entity_poly.pdbx_seq_one_letter_code
_entity_poly.pdbx_strand_id
1 'polypeptide(L)'
;MSAFLKSKCSSVGRGMMGSLGNNLYGGATSSIETVARTSRSDAVCQQIRTFIQKRTNLKVVDNSEAKQVMCIQSHRGKKGARLGDMIIGSVKEAQPRGKVKKEDVVYGVVVRAAMKKGRKDGIEVQFDDNAIVIMNNKGELIGTRVFGPVPHELRKKKHLKILALAEHIV
;
A
#
# COMPACT_ATOMS: atom_id res chain seq x y z
N MET A 1 9.29 -47.42 -6.01
CA MET A 1 8.31 -48.09 -5.12
C MET A 1 7.69 -47.06 -4.21
N SER A 2 6.36 -47.06 -4.23
CA SER A 2 5.37 -46.54 -3.27
C SER A 2 5.18 -45.01 -3.29
N ALA A 3 4.19 -44.48 -3.92
CA ALA A 3 2.73 -44.65 -3.95
C ALA A 3 1.99 -43.95 -2.79
N PHE A 4 1.08 -43.01 -3.21
CA PHE A 4 -0.23 -42.66 -2.64
C PHE A 4 -0.28 -41.80 -1.35
N LEU A 5 -1.07 -40.72 -1.33
CA LEU A 5 -2.54 -40.73 -1.29
C LEU A 5 -3.15 -39.37 -1.66
N LYS A 6 -4.13 -39.42 -2.56
CA LYS A 6 -5.16 -38.43 -2.81
C LYS A 6 -6.21 -38.52 -1.69
N SER A 7 -6.68 -37.37 -1.20
CA SER A 7 -7.92 -37.31 -0.48
C SER A 7 -8.86 -36.32 -1.18
N LYS A 8 -9.87 -36.87 -1.83
CA LYS A 8 -11.09 -36.20 -2.28
C LYS A 8 -12.02 -36.03 -1.08
N CYS A 9 -12.60 -34.89 -0.91
CA CYS A 9 -13.81 -34.76 -0.12
C CYS A 9 -14.86 -34.02 -0.95
N SER A 10 -15.79 -34.81 -1.44
CA SER A 10 -17.07 -34.38 -1.99
C SER A 10 -18.12 -34.56 -0.91
N SER A 11 -18.93 -33.58 -0.64
CA SER A 11 -20.26 -33.82 -0.10
C SER A 11 -21.25 -32.80 -0.63
N VAL A 12 -22.11 -33.34 -1.45
CA VAL A 12 -23.38 -32.79 -1.95
C VAL A 12 -24.38 -32.93 -0.79
N GLY A 13 -25.05 -31.85 -0.46
CA GLY A 13 -26.19 -31.83 0.44
C GLY A 13 -27.38 -31.13 -0.22
N ARG A 14 -28.21 -31.90 -0.87
CA ARG A 14 -29.55 -31.53 -1.35
C ARG A 14 -30.51 -31.53 -0.16
N GLY A 15 -31.28 -30.48 0.02
CA GLY A 15 -32.43 -30.46 0.92
C GLY A 15 -33.58 -29.71 0.27
N MET A 16 -34.57 -30.49 -0.13
CA MET A 16 -35.83 -30.07 -0.78
C MET A 16 -36.91 -29.72 0.26
N MET A 17 -37.81 -28.86 -0.18
CA MET A 17 -39.27 -28.80 0.02
C MET A 17 -39.76 -28.50 1.44
N GLY A 18 -40.64 -27.52 1.52
CA GLY A 18 -42.05 -27.55 1.44
C GLY A 18 -42.71 -26.73 2.51
N SER A 19 -43.61 -25.96 2.20
CA SER A 19 -45.00 -25.97 2.68
C SER A 19 -45.66 -24.61 2.56
N LEU A 20 -46.68 -24.59 1.76
CA LEU A 20 -47.73 -23.57 1.68
C LEU A 20 -48.55 -23.58 2.99
N GLY A 21 -48.84 -22.41 3.51
CA GLY A 21 -49.78 -22.23 4.59
C GLY A 21 -50.39 -20.84 4.51
N ASN A 22 -51.54 -20.75 3.88
CA ASN A 22 -52.42 -19.60 3.93
C ASN A 22 -53.00 -19.48 5.36
N ASN A 23 -52.99 -18.29 5.89
CA ASN A 23 -54.00 -17.85 6.84
C ASN A 23 -54.24 -16.34 6.72
N LEU A 24 -55.45 -16.07 6.25
CA LEU A 24 -56.17 -14.81 6.36
C LEU A 24 -56.57 -14.59 7.81
N TYR A 25 -56.46 -13.43 8.36
CA TYR A 25 -57.42 -12.64 9.13
C TYR A 25 -56.72 -11.48 9.89
N GLY A 26 -57.19 -10.28 9.69
CA GLY A 26 -57.61 -9.40 10.72
C GLY A 26 -56.62 -8.33 11.23
N GLY A 27 -56.75 -7.17 10.72
CA GLY A 27 -56.76 -5.85 11.28
C GLY A 27 -56.02 -5.55 12.60
N ALA A 28 -55.09 -4.60 12.50
CA ALA A 28 -54.96 -3.52 13.49
C ALA A 28 -53.84 -2.57 13.02
N THR A 29 -54.21 -1.37 12.84
CA THR A 29 -53.35 -0.21 12.62
C THR A 29 -52.44 0.00 13.83
N SER A 30 -51.17 -0.17 13.65
CA SER A 30 -50.17 0.46 14.51
C SER A 30 -49.00 0.91 13.63
N SER A 31 -48.76 2.20 13.74
CA SER A 31 -47.66 2.92 13.15
C SER A 31 -46.34 2.20 13.47
N ILE A 32 -45.87 1.41 12.50
CA ILE A 32 -44.52 0.86 12.58
C ILE A 32 -43.61 1.90 11.97
N GLU A 33 -42.88 2.55 12.86
CA GLU A 33 -41.67 3.26 12.47
C GLU A 33 -40.84 2.34 11.60
N THR A 34 -40.76 2.69 10.32
CA THR A 34 -39.76 2.11 9.42
C THR A 34 -38.39 2.52 9.91
N VAL A 35 -37.87 1.74 10.86
CA VAL A 35 -36.44 1.76 11.12
C VAL A 35 -35.78 1.40 9.78
N ALA A 36 -35.29 2.44 9.13
CA ALA A 36 -34.49 2.30 7.94
C ALA A 36 -33.36 1.32 8.29
N ARG A 37 -33.51 0.07 7.85
CA ARG A 37 -32.40 -0.84 7.72
C ARG A 37 -31.44 -0.19 6.73
N THR A 38 -30.55 0.63 7.23
CA THR A 38 -29.33 0.98 6.50
C THR A 38 -28.68 -0.34 6.15
N SER A 39 -28.87 -0.71 4.89
CA SER A 39 -28.23 -1.86 4.31
C SER A 39 -26.73 -1.70 4.56
N ARG A 40 -26.16 -2.64 5.29
CA ARG A 40 -24.71 -2.72 5.53
C ARG A 40 -23.91 -3.02 4.27
N SER A 41 -24.49 -2.75 3.11
CA SER A 41 -23.84 -2.89 1.80
C SER A 41 -22.85 -1.77 1.50
N ASP A 42 -22.85 -0.68 2.27
CA ASP A 42 -21.92 0.43 2.09
C ASP A 42 -20.65 0.31 2.94
N ALA A 43 -20.46 -0.80 3.61
CA ALA A 43 -19.11 -1.22 3.96
C ALA A 43 -18.40 -1.58 2.65
N VAL A 44 -18.28 -0.61 1.76
CA VAL A 44 -17.27 -0.63 0.71
C VAL A 44 -15.99 -0.99 1.43
N CYS A 45 -15.55 -2.20 1.22
CA CYS A 45 -14.24 -2.63 1.64
C CYS A 45 -13.26 -1.68 0.93
N GLN A 46 -13.04 -0.53 1.54
CA GLN A 46 -11.96 0.35 1.16
C GLN A 46 -10.72 -0.53 1.29
N GLN A 47 -10.27 -1.02 0.17
CA GLN A 47 -8.98 -1.69 0.11
C GLN A 47 -7.95 -0.65 0.53
N ILE A 48 -7.71 -0.61 1.82
CA ILE A 48 -6.63 0.17 2.40
C ILE A 48 -5.38 -0.43 1.79
N ARG A 49 -4.89 0.20 0.74
CA ARG A 49 -3.64 -0.20 0.09
C ARG A 49 -2.52 0.08 1.07
N THR A 50 -2.24 -0.91 1.89
CA THR A 50 -1.31 -0.79 3.00
C THR A 50 0.15 -0.84 2.57
N PHE A 51 0.45 -1.17 1.31
CA PHE A 51 1.81 -1.31 0.81
C PHE A 51 1.98 -0.64 -0.55
N ILE A 52 3.19 -0.16 -0.81
CA ILE A 52 3.59 0.28 -2.15
C ILE A 52 3.73 -0.96 -3.03
N GLN A 53 2.85 -1.08 -4.00
CA GLN A 53 2.79 -2.20 -4.94
C GLN A 53 3.35 -1.80 -6.31
N LYS A 54 3.43 -2.77 -7.20
CA LYS A 54 3.70 -2.52 -8.63
C LYS A 54 2.69 -1.53 -9.18
N ARG A 55 3.12 -0.64 -10.04
CA ARG A 55 2.34 0.44 -10.66
C ARG A 55 1.90 1.57 -9.71
N THR A 56 2.33 1.58 -8.46
CA THR A 56 2.08 2.71 -7.58
C THR A 56 2.96 3.89 -8.01
N ASN A 57 2.35 5.06 -8.20
CA ASN A 57 3.08 6.30 -8.45
C ASN A 57 3.58 6.87 -7.13
N LEU A 58 4.84 7.27 -7.12
CA LEU A 58 5.56 7.76 -5.96
C LEU A 58 6.12 9.14 -6.28
N LYS A 59 6.04 10.03 -5.31
CA LYS A 59 6.63 11.36 -5.41
C LYS A 59 8.14 11.28 -5.14
N VAL A 60 8.92 11.98 -5.92
CA VAL A 60 10.36 12.12 -5.68
C VAL A 60 10.60 13.34 -4.80
N VAL A 61 11.39 13.16 -3.74
CA VAL A 61 11.65 14.19 -2.73
C VAL A 61 13.12 14.57 -2.63
N ASP A 62 13.84 14.33 -3.70
CA ASP A 62 15.23 14.77 -3.84
C ASP A 62 15.36 15.86 -4.92
N ASN A 63 16.56 16.44 -5.06
CA ASN A 63 16.89 17.40 -6.10
C ASN A 63 17.49 16.74 -7.35
N SER A 64 17.05 15.52 -7.69
CA SER A 64 17.42 14.84 -8.94
C SER A 64 16.64 15.34 -10.16
N GLU A 65 15.65 16.25 -9.92
CA GLU A 65 14.76 16.85 -10.92
C GLU A 65 13.71 15.88 -11.50
N ALA A 66 13.65 14.64 -11.04
CA ALA A 66 12.52 13.77 -11.26
C ALA A 66 11.37 14.17 -10.34
N LYS A 67 10.12 14.16 -10.84
CA LYS A 67 8.91 14.50 -10.07
C LYS A 67 8.16 13.27 -9.62
N GLN A 68 7.95 12.33 -10.53
CA GLN A 68 7.19 11.12 -10.27
C GLN A 68 7.88 9.88 -10.82
N VAL A 69 7.86 8.83 -10.02
CA VAL A 69 8.39 7.51 -10.36
C VAL A 69 7.31 6.46 -10.12
N MET A 70 7.10 5.59 -11.10
CA MET A 70 6.20 4.45 -10.98
C MET A 70 6.97 3.23 -10.51
N CYS A 71 6.52 2.59 -9.44
CA CYS A 71 7.12 1.36 -8.91
C CYS A 71 6.94 0.21 -9.90
N ILE A 72 8.04 -0.38 -10.36
CA ILE A 72 8.05 -1.60 -11.16
C ILE A 72 8.10 -2.81 -10.23
N GLN A 73 9.04 -2.80 -9.29
CA GLN A 73 9.24 -3.92 -8.39
C GLN A 73 9.79 -3.45 -7.04
N SER A 74 9.34 -4.08 -5.98
CA SER A 74 9.96 -3.94 -4.68
C SER A 74 11.03 -5.01 -4.46
N HIS A 75 12.12 -4.66 -3.82
CA HIS A 75 13.20 -5.63 -3.50
C HIS A 75 12.71 -6.75 -2.56
N ARG A 76 11.68 -6.52 -1.78
CA ARG A 76 11.01 -7.52 -0.92
C ARG A 76 10.09 -8.50 -1.65
N GLY A 77 9.97 -8.41 -2.97
CA GLY A 77 9.18 -9.33 -3.79
C GLY A 77 7.67 -9.12 -3.66
N LYS A 78 6.91 -10.22 -3.43
CA LYS A 78 5.43 -10.23 -3.52
C LYS A 78 4.70 -9.39 -2.46
N LYS A 79 5.31 -9.10 -1.33
CA LYS A 79 4.65 -8.40 -0.21
C LYS A 79 4.55 -6.88 -0.36
N GLY A 80 5.08 -6.31 -1.45
CA GLY A 80 5.13 -4.87 -1.64
C GLY A 80 6.24 -4.18 -0.83
N ALA A 81 6.45 -2.88 -1.09
CA ALA A 81 7.45 -2.08 -0.38
C ALA A 81 6.85 -1.35 0.80
N ARG A 82 7.62 -1.24 1.86
CA ARG A 82 7.33 -0.47 3.07
C ARG A 82 8.37 0.64 3.22
N LEU A 83 8.15 1.46 4.22
CA LEU A 83 9.07 2.52 4.62
C LEU A 83 10.49 1.98 4.82
N GLY A 84 11.47 2.60 4.13
CA GLY A 84 12.87 2.22 4.12
C GLY A 84 13.22 1.00 3.25
N ASP A 85 12.31 0.48 2.44
CA ASP A 85 12.63 -0.58 1.48
C ASP A 85 13.12 0.00 0.16
N MET A 86 14.01 -0.73 -0.50
CA MET A 86 14.47 -0.41 -1.85
C MET A 86 13.45 -0.86 -2.89
N ILE A 87 13.26 -0.05 -3.89
CA ILE A 87 12.39 -0.32 -5.03
C ILE A 87 13.10 -0.01 -6.35
N ILE A 88 12.63 -0.63 -7.39
CA ILE A 88 12.98 -0.32 -8.78
C ILE A 88 11.77 0.39 -9.37
N GLY A 89 11.99 1.52 -10.00
CA GLY A 89 10.93 2.31 -10.60
C GLY A 89 11.31 2.88 -11.96
N SER A 90 10.29 3.24 -12.73
CA SER A 90 10.45 3.98 -13.98
C SER A 90 10.02 5.42 -13.76
N VAL A 91 10.85 6.36 -14.18
CA VAL A 91 10.56 7.79 -14.10
C VAL A 91 9.45 8.13 -15.09
N LYS A 92 8.36 8.71 -14.59
CA LYS A 92 7.23 9.13 -15.42
C LYS A 92 7.26 10.61 -15.73
N GLU A 93 7.72 11.41 -14.79
CA GLU A 93 7.85 12.84 -14.96
C GLU A 93 9.22 13.30 -14.46
N ALA A 94 9.96 13.97 -15.31
CA ALA A 94 11.24 14.59 -14.98
C ALA A 94 11.39 15.91 -15.73
N GLN A 95 12.24 16.79 -15.22
CA GLN A 95 12.63 18.00 -15.94
C GLN A 95 13.61 17.63 -17.08
N PRO A 96 13.53 18.31 -18.25
CA PRO A 96 14.31 17.93 -19.42
C PRO A 96 15.83 18.09 -19.23
N ARG A 97 16.26 18.95 -18.30
CA ARG A 97 17.68 19.19 -17.98
C ARG A 97 18.16 18.45 -16.73
N GLY A 98 17.34 17.54 -16.20
CA GLY A 98 17.63 16.81 -14.95
C GLY A 98 18.74 15.78 -15.08
N LYS A 99 19.23 15.35 -13.92
CA LYS A 99 20.18 14.25 -13.81
C LYS A 99 19.59 12.92 -14.24
N VAL A 100 18.26 12.80 -14.16
CA VAL A 100 17.49 11.62 -14.53
C VAL A 100 16.48 11.99 -15.59
N LYS A 101 16.35 11.18 -16.62
CA LYS A 101 15.45 11.42 -17.74
C LYS A 101 14.12 10.67 -17.55
N LYS A 102 13.12 11.12 -18.30
CA LYS A 102 11.84 10.40 -18.39
C LYS A 102 12.06 9.01 -18.97
N GLU A 103 11.33 8.03 -18.42
CA GLU A 103 11.38 6.61 -18.79
C GLU A 103 12.61 5.84 -18.32
N ASP A 104 13.59 6.51 -17.72
CA ASP A 104 14.73 5.82 -17.12
C ASP A 104 14.29 4.88 -15.98
N VAL A 105 14.98 3.75 -15.88
CA VAL A 105 14.81 2.82 -14.77
C VAL A 105 15.79 3.20 -13.67
N VAL A 106 15.24 3.51 -12.50
CA VAL A 106 16.02 3.99 -11.36
C VAL A 106 15.76 3.14 -10.11
N TYR A 107 16.74 3.11 -9.24
CA TYR A 107 16.59 2.55 -7.90
C TYR A 107 16.18 3.67 -6.95
N GLY A 108 15.39 3.33 -5.95
CA GLY A 108 14.99 4.31 -4.95
C GLY A 108 14.71 3.66 -3.59
N VAL A 109 14.79 4.46 -2.55
CA VAL A 109 14.40 4.08 -1.20
C VAL A 109 13.12 4.81 -0.82
N VAL A 110 12.17 4.08 -0.28
CA VAL A 110 10.92 4.65 0.22
C VAL A 110 11.20 5.42 1.50
N VAL A 111 11.03 6.74 1.45
CA VAL A 111 11.23 7.63 2.59
C VAL A 111 9.93 7.88 3.32
N ARG A 112 8.84 8.12 2.64
CA ARG A 112 7.51 8.28 3.22
C ARG A 112 6.54 7.27 2.66
N ALA A 113 5.62 6.81 3.47
CA ALA A 113 4.56 5.90 3.06
C ALA A 113 3.25 6.28 3.74
N ALA A 114 2.16 6.25 2.99
CA ALA A 114 0.81 6.48 3.49
C ALA A 114 0.31 5.35 4.40
N MET A 115 1.07 4.26 4.47
CA MET A 115 0.79 3.16 5.37
C MET A 115 1.25 3.47 6.80
N LYS A 116 0.38 3.23 7.75
CA LYS A 116 0.71 3.28 9.19
C LYS A 116 1.80 2.28 9.54
N LYS A 117 2.77 2.73 10.30
CA LYS A 117 3.83 1.91 10.84
C LYS A 117 3.94 2.10 12.34
N GLY A 118 3.66 1.04 13.08
CA GLY A 118 3.83 1.01 14.54
C GLY A 118 5.31 1.02 14.92
N ARG A 119 5.64 1.82 15.93
CA ARG A 119 6.91 1.85 16.66
C ARG A 119 6.80 0.93 17.88
N LYS A 120 7.94 0.60 18.48
CA LYS A 120 7.96 -0.22 19.71
C LYS A 120 7.31 0.50 20.90
N ASP A 121 7.30 1.80 20.87
CA ASP A 121 6.76 2.70 21.90
C ASP A 121 5.23 2.84 21.82
N GLY A 122 4.57 2.06 20.94
CA GLY A 122 3.13 2.13 20.72
C GLY A 122 2.67 3.28 19.82
N ILE A 123 3.57 4.17 19.40
CA ILE A 123 3.27 5.28 18.49
C ILE A 123 3.16 4.76 17.07
N GLU A 124 2.17 5.25 16.31
CA GLU A 124 2.03 4.97 14.88
C GLU A 124 2.51 6.16 14.05
N VAL A 125 3.34 5.89 13.06
CA VAL A 125 3.81 6.89 12.08
C VAL A 125 3.11 6.65 10.76
N GLN A 126 2.50 7.70 10.21
CA GLN A 126 1.84 7.71 8.93
C GLN A 126 2.15 9.02 8.22
N PHE A 127 2.33 8.97 6.90
CA PHE A 127 2.47 10.14 6.04
C PHE A 127 1.30 10.21 5.08
N ASP A 128 1.03 11.40 4.55
CA ASP A 128 -0.07 11.59 3.60
C ASP A 128 0.33 11.13 2.19
N ASP A 129 1.64 11.17 1.88
CA ASP A 129 2.17 10.82 0.57
C ASP A 129 3.10 9.59 0.60
N ASN A 130 3.24 8.96 -0.56
CA ASN A 130 4.27 7.96 -0.81
C ASN A 130 5.44 8.64 -1.52
N ALA A 131 6.57 8.74 -0.86
CA ALA A 131 7.73 9.43 -1.39
C ALA A 131 8.99 8.56 -1.40
N ILE A 132 9.82 8.80 -2.41
CA ILE A 132 11.08 8.10 -2.62
C ILE A 132 12.23 9.06 -2.81
N VAL A 133 13.44 8.58 -2.54
CA VAL A 133 14.71 9.20 -2.89
C VAL A 133 15.43 8.30 -3.87
N ILE A 134 15.97 8.88 -4.95
CA ILE A 134 16.59 8.13 -6.04
C ILE A 134 18.04 7.80 -5.70
N MET A 135 18.45 6.59 -6.04
CA MET A 135 19.81 6.10 -5.88
C MET A 135 20.33 5.47 -7.17
N ASN A 136 21.64 5.43 -7.27
CA ASN A 136 22.34 4.67 -8.30
C ASN A 136 22.35 3.17 -7.98
N ASN A 137 22.72 2.36 -8.95
CA ASN A 137 22.93 0.90 -8.79
C ASN A 137 23.95 0.56 -7.69
N LYS A 138 24.88 1.48 -7.41
CA LYS A 138 25.90 1.35 -6.35
C LYS A 138 25.38 1.67 -4.94
N GLY A 139 24.11 2.11 -4.81
CA GLY A 139 23.54 2.53 -3.53
C GLY A 139 23.91 3.97 -3.11
N GLU A 140 24.38 4.78 -4.04
CA GLU A 140 24.69 6.19 -3.82
C GLU A 140 23.50 7.05 -4.19
N LEU A 141 23.27 8.12 -3.41
CA LEU A 141 22.20 9.07 -3.67
C LEU A 141 22.58 9.95 -4.88
N ILE A 142 21.64 10.15 -5.79
CA ILE A 142 21.79 11.06 -6.93
C ILE A 142 21.54 12.51 -6.47
N GLY A 143 20.56 12.68 -5.59
CA GLY A 143 20.23 13.94 -4.97
C GLY A 143 21.20 14.31 -3.85
N THR A 144 21.40 15.61 -3.66
CA THR A 144 22.23 16.18 -2.57
C THR A 144 21.39 16.72 -1.42
N ARG A 145 20.08 16.81 -1.57
CA ARG A 145 19.12 17.24 -0.55
C ARG A 145 17.88 16.36 -0.57
N VAL A 146 17.24 16.20 0.58
CA VAL A 146 15.98 15.48 0.73
C VAL A 146 14.96 16.42 1.37
N PHE A 147 13.87 16.67 0.67
CA PHE A 147 12.84 17.63 1.07
C PHE A 147 11.78 16.99 1.95
N GLY A 148 11.39 17.72 2.97
CA GLY A 148 10.32 17.36 3.89
C GLY A 148 10.74 16.34 4.98
N PRO A 149 9.75 15.86 5.76
CA PRO A 149 10.02 15.01 6.91
C PRO A 149 10.50 13.61 6.49
N VAL A 150 11.48 13.12 7.21
CA VAL A 150 12.08 11.79 7.02
C VAL A 150 12.01 11.04 8.34
N PRO A 151 11.44 9.84 8.38
CA PRO A 151 11.33 9.07 9.61
C PRO A 151 12.68 8.48 10.03
N HIS A 152 12.96 8.49 11.32
CA HIS A 152 14.20 7.96 11.88
C HIS A 152 14.37 6.44 11.68
N GLU A 153 13.31 5.73 11.33
CA GLU A 153 13.31 4.30 11.02
C GLU A 153 14.27 3.90 9.90
N LEU A 154 14.65 4.86 9.03
CA LEU A 154 15.63 4.61 7.99
C LEU A 154 17.01 4.27 8.56
N ARG A 155 17.31 4.70 9.78
CA ARG A 155 18.53 4.31 10.51
C ARG A 155 18.60 2.79 10.71
N LYS A 156 17.48 2.16 11.08
CA LYS A 156 17.40 0.71 11.26
C LYS A 156 17.60 -0.06 9.95
N LYS A 157 17.34 0.60 8.82
CA LYS A 157 17.52 0.07 7.46
C LYS A 157 18.89 0.39 6.86
N LYS A 158 19.80 0.99 7.63
CA LYS A 158 21.15 1.37 7.22
C LYS A 158 21.22 2.48 6.16
N HIS A 159 20.15 3.26 5.98
CA HIS A 159 20.13 4.40 5.05
C HIS A 159 20.55 5.70 5.74
N LEU A 160 21.73 5.71 6.39
CA LEU A 160 22.22 6.86 7.15
C LEU A 160 22.48 8.09 6.28
N LYS A 161 22.90 7.88 5.03
CA LYS A 161 23.17 8.99 4.09
C LYS A 161 21.91 9.82 3.81
N ILE A 162 20.74 9.17 3.74
CA ILE A 162 19.46 9.86 3.53
C ILE A 162 19.12 10.73 4.73
N LEU A 163 19.34 10.23 5.95
CA LEU A 163 19.10 10.98 7.18
C LEU A 163 20.04 12.18 7.33
N ALA A 164 21.30 12.05 6.86
CA ALA A 164 22.25 13.16 6.89
C ALA A 164 21.89 14.32 5.93
N LEU A 165 21.17 13.99 4.84
CA LEU A 165 20.72 14.97 3.84
C LEU A 165 19.29 15.48 4.10
N ALA A 166 18.61 14.90 5.08
CA ALA A 166 17.24 15.27 5.42
C ALA A 166 17.20 16.58 6.20
N GLU A 167 16.23 17.41 5.88
CA GLU A 167 16.02 18.69 6.55
C GLU A 167 15.34 18.50 7.92
N HIS A 168 14.35 17.59 7.98
CA HIS A 168 13.61 17.29 9.21
C HIS A 168 13.54 15.78 9.43
N ILE A 169 13.87 15.33 10.64
CA ILE A 169 13.78 13.93 11.07
C ILE A 169 12.67 13.80 12.11
N VAL A 170 11.75 12.82 11.87
CA VAL A 170 10.58 12.54 12.70
C VAL A 170 10.68 11.17 13.37
#